data_00bac0cee13e2c6050cb09234233bcc7
#
_entry.id   00bac0cee13e2c6050cb09234233bcc7
#
_cell.length_a   1.000
_cell.length_b   1.000
_cell.length_c   1.000
_cell.angle_alpha   90.00
_cell.angle_beta   90.00
_cell.angle_gamma   90.00
#
_symmetry.space_group_name_H-M   'P 1'
#
loop_
_entity.id
_entity.type
_entity.pdbx_description
1 polymer ?
#
loop_
_entity_poly.entity_id
_entity_poly.type
_entity_poly.pdbx_seq_one_letter_code
_entity_poly.pdbx_strand_id
1 'polypeptide(L)'
;MAVIKKLKAIKIEQDHLLGIQDLSFSQVSDILKQAKTFITLNKSSSKKVDILRGKTQINLFFEPSTRTQSSFELAGKRLGADVMSMNIVNSAIKKGETLIDTAMTLNAMHPDIIVIRHQDSGAPNLLSQKVNCSVINAGDGRREHPTQALLDALTIINRKGKVEGLKIAICGDILHSRVARSNIYLMNMLGAEVNVVAPKTLLPHSIERLGVKAFTDMKKGLDNCDIVMMLRLQSERMHGSFLPSAREYYEYFGLTPDKLKIANKDALIMHPGPMNRGVEIDTNLADDINRSVIREQVELGVAVRMACLKIFCKKN
;
A
#
# COMPACT_ATOMS: atom_id res chain seq x y z
N MET A 1 7.63 3.39 28.67
CA MET A 1 8.57 2.28 28.91
C MET A 1 7.96 0.87 28.74
N ALA A 2 6.74 0.57 29.17
CA ALA A 2 6.14 -0.78 29.06
C ALA A 2 5.91 -1.29 27.61
N VAL A 3 5.64 -0.41 26.64
CA VAL A 3 5.43 -0.76 25.23
C VAL A 3 6.74 -1.21 24.57
N ILE A 4 7.86 -0.62 24.94
CA ILE A 4 9.18 -0.91 24.34
C ILE A 4 9.66 -2.32 24.75
N LYS A 5 9.35 -2.79 25.96
CA LYS A 5 9.73 -4.15 26.44
C LYS A 5 9.01 -5.28 25.68
N LYS A 6 7.89 -5.02 24.98
CA LYS A 6 7.16 -6.03 24.18
C LYS A 6 7.65 -6.15 22.73
N LEU A 7 8.59 -5.30 22.31
CA LEU A 7 9.11 -5.29 20.94
C LEU A 7 10.20 -6.37 20.80
N LYS A 8 9.80 -7.65 20.64
CA LYS A 8 10.74 -8.73 20.31
C LYS A 8 11.50 -8.39 19.03
N ALA A 9 12.78 -8.76 18.98
CA ALA A 9 13.55 -8.70 17.75
C ALA A 9 12.96 -9.73 16.77
N ILE A 10 12.40 -9.24 15.67
CA ILE A 10 11.95 -10.06 14.54
C ILE A 10 13.12 -10.12 13.58
N LYS A 11 13.55 -11.32 13.22
CA LYS A 11 14.62 -11.53 12.24
C LYS A 11 13.97 -11.96 10.94
N ILE A 12 14.01 -11.09 9.94
CA ILE A 12 13.65 -11.41 8.55
C ILE A 12 14.95 -11.62 7.79
N GLU A 13 15.00 -12.66 6.96
CA GLU A 13 16.20 -12.99 6.19
C GLU A 13 16.46 -11.98 5.05
N GLN A 14 15.39 -11.39 4.51
CA GLN A 14 15.52 -10.39 3.45
C GLN A 14 16.04 -9.06 4.00
N ASP A 15 16.97 -8.48 3.27
CA ASP A 15 17.53 -7.16 3.57
C ASP A 15 16.62 -6.01 3.10
N HIS A 16 15.68 -6.28 2.19
CA HIS A 16 14.86 -5.30 1.50
C HIS A 16 13.38 -5.68 1.54
N LEU A 17 12.48 -4.70 1.46
CA LEU A 17 11.05 -4.90 1.24
C LEU A 17 10.69 -4.43 -0.16
N LEU A 18 10.80 -5.30 -1.16
CA LEU A 18 10.59 -4.95 -2.56
C LEU A 18 9.18 -5.29 -3.07
N GLY A 19 8.57 -6.34 -2.54
CA GLY A 19 7.23 -6.79 -2.90
C GLY A 19 6.59 -7.67 -1.82
N ILE A 20 5.31 -7.97 -1.98
CA ILE A 20 4.61 -8.96 -1.15
C ILE A 20 5.01 -10.38 -1.54
N GLN A 21 5.29 -10.60 -2.82
CA GLN A 21 5.69 -11.93 -3.33
C GLN A 21 6.99 -12.45 -2.70
N ASP A 22 7.85 -11.54 -2.21
CA ASP A 22 9.13 -11.88 -1.60
C ASP A 22 9.00 -12.25 -0.11
N LEU A 23 7.79 -12.12 0.46
CA LEU A 23 7.52 -12.39 1.87
C LEU A 23 6.84 -13.75 2.07
N SER A 24 7.21 -14.45 3.14
CA SER A 24 6.45 -15.60 3.62
C SER A 24 5.27 -15.18 4.50
N PHE A 25 4.31 -16.08 4.69
CA PHE A 25 3.18 -15.89 5.64
C PHE A 25 3.65 -15.54 7.05
N SER A 26 4.72 -16.20 7.54
CA SER A 26 5.29 -15.91 8.86
C SER A 26 5.81 -14.48 8.95
N GLN A 27 6.54 -14.02 7.94
CA GLN A 27 7.10 -12.67 7.89
C GLN A 27 5.99 -11.59 7.83
N VAL A 28 4.96 -11.82 7.02
CA VAL A 28 3.77 -10.96 6.99
C VAL A 28 3.10 -10.90 8.37
N SER A 29 2.89 -12.07 9.00
CA SER A 29 2.30 -12.16 10.35
C SER A 29 3.11 -11.37 11.38
N ASP A 30 4.43 -11.45 11.31
CA ASP A 30 5.32 -10.73 12.23
C ASP A 30 5.31 -9.22 12.00
N ILE A 31 5.29 -8.77 10.74
CA ILE A 31 5.13 -7.35 10.40
C ILE A 31 3.80 -6.81 10.96
N LEU A 32 2.70 -7.53 10.76
CA LEU A 32 1.37 -7.13 11.23
C LEU A 32 1.29 -7.12 12.76
N LYS A 33 1.86 -8.11 13.44
CA LYS A 33 1.98 -8.13 14.92
C LYS A 33 2.77 -6.92 15.43
N GLN A 34 3.90 -6.61 14.78
CA GLN A 34 4.72 -5.47 15.14
C GLN A 34 3.96 -4.15 14.92
N ALA A 35 3.23 -4.02 13.81
CA ALA A 35 2.44 -2.85 13.51
C ALA A 35 1.34 -2.60 14.56
N LYS A 36 0.68 -3.65 15.07
CA LYS A 36 -0.30 -3.54 16.16
C LYS A 36 0.27 -2.86 17.41
N THR A 37 1.53 -3.09 17.76
CA THR A 37 2.16 -2.42 18.91
C THR A 37 2.33 -0.93 18.67
N PHE A 38 2.59 -0.52 17.43
CA PHE A 38 2.72 0.89 17.07
C PHE A 38 1.39 1.64 16.96
N ILE A 39 0.26 0.96 16.76
CA ILE A 39 -1.07 1.58 16.85
C ILE A 39 -1.25 2.20 18.24
N THR A 40 -0.96 1.44 19.30
CA THR A 40 -1.07 1.92 20.68
C THR A 40 -0.12 3.10 20.95
N LEU A 41 1.13 3.02 20.46
CA LEU A 41 2.10 4.10 20.57
C LEU A 41 1.60 5.38 19.87
N ASN A 42 1.04 5.26 18.67
CA ASN A 42 0.56 6.38 17.87
C ASN A 42 -0.63 7.14 18.54
N LYS A 43 -1.37 6.45 19.42
CA LYS A 43 -2.49 7.02 20.19
C LYS A 43 -2.07 7.56 21.56
N SER A 44 -0.83 7.32 22.01
CA SER A 44 -0.32 7.80 23.29
C SER A 44 0.08 9.28 23.25
N SER A 45 0.23 9.89 24.42
CA SER A 45 0.72 11.28 24.57
C SER A 45 2.15 11.43 24.04
N SER A 46 3.01 10.45 24.33
CA SER A 46 4.38 10.38 23.80
C SER A 46 4.45 9.39 22.63
N LYS A 47 4.56 9.92 21.42
CA LYS A 47 4.53 9.14 20.18
C LYS A 47 5.92 8.80 19.62
N LYS A 48 6.99 9.25 20.30
CA LYS A 48 8.38 9.09 19.87
C LYS A 48 9.07 8.02 20.70
N VAL A 49 9.90 7.21 20.02
CA VAL A 49 10.77 6.18 20.61
C VAL A 49 12.13 6.21 19.93
N ASP A 50 13.18 5.71 20.60
CA ASP A 50 14.57 5.79 20.13
C ASP A 50 15.05 4.47 19.49
N ILE A 51 14.15 3.78 18.76
CA ILE A 51 14.46 2.47 18.15
C ILE A 51 15.47 2.61 17.00
N LEU A 52 15.36 3.69 16.22
CA LEU A 52 16.24 4.01 15.09
C LEU A 52 17.11 5.25 15.37
N ARG A 53 17.43 5.53 16.64
CA ARG A 53 18.32 6.64 16.99
C ARG A 53 19.69 6.44 16.36
N GLY A 54 20.20 7.49 15.71
CA GLY A 54 21.47 7.46 14.98
C GLY A 54 21.43 6.73 13.63
N LYS A 55 20.22 6.34 13.17
CA LYS A 55 20.01 5.75 11.85
C LYS A 55 19.46 6.80 10.87
N THR A 56 19.95 6.78 9.63
CA THR A 56 19.58 7.70 8.57
C THR A 56 18.58 7.04 7.63
N GLN A 57 17.40 7.66 7.48
CA GLN A 57 16.36 7.28 6.50
C GLN A 57 16.29 8.30 5.39
N ILE A 58 16.43 7.87 4.14
CA ILE A 58 16.20 8.71 2.95
C ILE A 58 14.89 8.31 2.29
N ASN A 59 13.95 9.26 2.14
CA ASN A 59 12.73 9.09 1.35
C ASN A 59 12.96 9.66 -0.05
N LEU A 60 13.07 8.78 -1.05
CA LEU A 60 13.41 9.10 -2.42
C LEU A 60 12.17 8.96 -3.31
N PHE A 61 11.50 10.07 -3.64
CA PHE A 61 10.25 10.06 -4.36
C PHE A 61 10.40 10.67 -5.75
N PHE A 62 10.31 9.82 -6.78
CA PHE A 62 10.29 10.21 -8.20
C PHE A 62 8.88 10.44 -8.73
N GLU A 63 7.86 10.08 -7.97
CA GLU A 63 6.44 10.27 -8.26
C GLU A 63 5.78 10.97 -7.08
N PRO A 64 4.99 12.05 -7.28
CA PRO A 64 4.34 12.75 -6.18
C PRO A 64 3.42 11.84 -5.36
N SER A 65 3.53 11.91 -4.05
CA SER A 65 2.65 11.17 -3.14
C SER A 65 2.66 11.75 -1.74
N THR A 66 1.80 12.71 -1.48
CA THR A 66 1.71 13.38 -0.17
C THR A 66 1.48 12.38 0.96
N ARG A 67 0.50 11.47 0.85
CA ARG A 67 0.18 10.49 1.90
C ARG A 67 1.32 9.54 2.21
N THR A 68 1.90 8.92 1.17
CA THR A 68 2.95 7.91 1.37
C THR A 68 4.22 8.55 1.91
N GLN A 69 4.65 9.68 1.34
CA GLN A 69 5.83 10.40 1.77
C GLN A 69 5.70 10.88 3.21
N SER A 70 4.63 11.63 3.54
CA SER A 70 4.40 12.14 4.90
C SER A 70 4.28 11.01 5.92
N SER A 71 3.68 9.88 5.55
CA SER A 71 3.53 8.72 6.44
C SER A 71 4.87 8.03 6.72
N PHE A 72 5.76 7.87 5.74
CA PHE A 72 7.11 7.35 5.96
C PHE A 72 7.99 8.33 6.75
N GLU A 73 7.88 9.63 6.46
CA GLU A 73 8.59 10.67 7.21
C GLU A 73 8.18 10.67 8.68
N LEU A 74 6.86 10.64 8.93
CA LEU A 74 6.32 10.58 10.28
C LEU A 74 6.73 9.28 11.00
N ALA A 75 6.73 8.14 10.31
CA ALA A 75 7.12 6.86 10.86
C ALA A 75 8.60 6.86 11.31
N GLY A 76 9.51 7.33 10.46
CA GLY A 76 10.94 7.43 10.80
C GLY A 76 11.20 8.39 11.98
N LYS A 77 10.61 9.58 11.94
CA LYS A 77 10.73 10.56 13.04
C LYS A 77 10.18 10.01 14.37
N ARG A 78 9.09 9.24 14.35
CA ARG A 78 8.56 8.59 15.57
C ARG A 78 9.45 7.49 16.09
N LEU A 79 10.21 6.82 15.21
CA LEU A 79 11.20 5.81 15.61
C LEU A 79 12.54 6.41 16.04
N GLY A 80 12.74 7.73 15.93
CA GLY A 80 13.97 8.43 16.32
C GLY A 80 15.03 8.48 15.23
N ALA A 81 14.71 8.14 13.97
CA ALA A 81 15.64 8.25 12.86
C ALA A 81 15.85 9.70 12.42
N ASP A 82 17.02 9.98 11.83
CA ASP A 82 17.29 11.18 11.06
C ASP A 82 16.70 10.98 9.66
N VAL A 83 15.64 11.75 9.36
CA VAL A 83 14.85 11.56 8.13
C VAL A 83 15.09 12.68 7.15
N MET A 84 15.54 12.34 5.95
CA MET A 84 15.67 13.24 4.81
C MET A 84 14.66 12.84 3.73
N SER A 85 13.79 13.77 3.32
CA SER A 85 12.81 13.55 2.24
C SER A 85 13.22 14.36 1.01
N MET A 86 13.42 13.65 -0.12
CA MET A 86 13.82 14.23 -1.39
C MET A 86 12.70 14.04 -2.41
N ASN A 87 12.24 15.14 -2.99
CA ASN A 87 11.35 15.12 -4.14
C ASN A 87 12.17 15.44 -5.41
N ILE A 88 12.53 14.38 -6.14
CA ILE A 88 13.49 14.46 -7.26
C ILE A 88 12.86 14.97 -8.54
N VAL A 89 11.53 14.96 -8.65
CA VAL A 89 10.80 15.41 -9.86
C VAL A 89 11.25 16.83 -10.31
N ASN A 90 11.77 17.64 -9.40
CA ASN A 90 12.16 19.02 -9.69
C ASN A 90 13.68 19.29 -9.66
N SER A 91 14.56 18.33 -9.33
CA SER A 91 15.97 18.65 -9.12
C SER A 91 16.98 17.94 -10.02
N ALA A 92 17.20 16.63 -9.85
CA ALA A 92 18.32 15.94 -10.50
C ALA A 92 17.98 15.41 -11.90
N ILE A 93 16.75 14.89 -12.10
CA ILE A 93 16.32 14.35 -13.41
C ILE A 93 16.34 15.41 -14.52
N LYS A 94 16.03 16.66 -14.19
CA LYS A 94 16.12 17.78 -15.16
C LYS A 94 17.54 18.03 -15.67
N LYS A 95 18.56 17.49 -14.99
CA LYS A 95 19.99 17.60 -15.39
C LYS A 95 20.50 16.34 -16.08
N GLY A 96 19.63 15.34 -16.39
CA GLY A 96 20.02 14.10 -17.06
C GLY A 96 20.63 13.03 -16.15
N GLU A 97 20.54 13.19 -14.82
CA GLU A 97 21.02 12.19 -13.86
C GLU A 97 20.14 10.93 -13.90
N THR A 98 20.78 9.76 -13.98
CA THR A 98 20.07 8.47 -13.98
C THR A 98 19.71 8.03 -12.56
N LEU A 99 18.75 7.07 -12.44
CA LEU A 99 18.44 6.45 -11.14
C LEU A 99 19.68 5.82 -10.49
N ILE A 100 20.60 5.25 -11.29
CA ILE A 100 21.82 4.63 -10.80
C ILE A 100 22.78 5.68 -10.23
N ASP A 101 22.95 6.81 -10.91
CA ASP A 101 23.82 7.91 -10.45
C ASP A 101 23.30 8.48 -9.13
N THR A 102 21.99 8.72 -9.05
CA THR A 102 21.32 9.13 -7.81
C THR A 102 21.54 8.10 -6.70
N ALA A 103 21.41 6.79 -7.00
CA ALA A 103 21.63 5.71 -6.05
C ALA A 103 23.07 5.71 -5.51
N MET A 104 24.05 5.82 -6.38
CA MET A 104 25.47 5.86 -6.00
C MET A 104 25.81 7.08 -5.15
N THR A 105 25.30 8.23 -5.51
CA THR A 105 25.46 9.48 -4.75
C THR A 105 24.91 9.34 -3.33
N LEU A 106 23.68 8.81 -3.20
CA LEU A 106 23.07 8.62 -1.89
C LEU A 106 23.75 7.51 -1.08
N ASN A 107 24.20 6.44 -1.74
CA ASN A 107 24.93 5.36 -1.07
C ASN A 107 26.26 5.84 -0.44
N ALA A 108 26.94 6.80 -1.10
CA ALA A 108 28.16 7.44 -0.57
C ALA A 108 27.92 8.27 0.70
N MET A 109 26.65 8.64 1.00
CA MET A 109 26.26 9.31 2.25
C MET A 109 25.95 8.32 3.39
N HIS A 110 26.15 7.01 3.17
CA HIS A 110 25.96 5.93 4.14
C HIS A 110 24.58 5.93 4.85
N PRO A 111 23.45 5.97 4.12
CA PRO A 111 22.14 5.81 4.74
C PRO A 111 21.95 4.39 5.26
N ASP A 112 21.08 4.20 6.26
CA ASP A 112 20.70 2.88 6.76
C ASP A 112 19.46 2.33 6.02
N ILE A 113 18.57 3.22 5.57
CA ILE A 113 17.36 2.86 4.82
C ILE A 113 17.09 3.86 3.71
N ILE A 114 16.78 3.36 2.51
CA ILE A 114 16.20 4.15 1.43
C ILE A 114 14.76 3.68 1.18
N VAL A 115 13.81 4.59 1.29
CA VAL A 115 12.39 4.39 0.91
C VAL A 115 12.21 4.98 -0.47
N ILE A 116 11.93 4.15 -1.48
CA ILE A 116 11.83 4.62 -2.86
C ILE A 116 10.41 4.47 -3.41
N ARG A 117 9.93 5.52 -4.10
CA ARG A 117 8.74 5.50 -4.95
C ARG A 117 9.10 5.94 -6.37
N HIS A 118 8.77 5.12 -7.37
CA HIS A 118 9.15 5.34 -8.77
C HIS A 118 7.98 5.08 -9.72
N GLN A 119 7.98 5.79 -10.86
CA GLN A 119 7.00 5.59 -11.92
C GLN A 119 7.23 4.29 -12.71
N ASP A 120 8.46 3.80 -12.77
CA ASP A 120 8.82 2.61 -13.51
C ASP A 120 8.85 1.37 -12.60
N SER A 121 8.30 0.28 -13.09
CA SER A 121 8.31 -1.01 -12.40
C SER A 121 9.72 -1.59 -12.37
N GLY A 122 10.14 -2.09 -11.20
CA GLY A 122 11.47 -2.69 -11.00
C GLY A 122 12.55 -1.70 -10.51
N ALA A 123 12.28 -0.40 -10.48
CA ALA A 123 13.23 0.59 -9.98
C ALA A 123 13.74 0.29 -8.54
N PRO A 124 12.91 -0.11 -7.55
CA PRO A 124 13.39 -0.53 -6.23
C PRO A 124 14.32 -1.74 -6.27
N ASN A 125 14.05 -2.71 -7.16
CA ASN A 125 14.92 -3.88 -7.34
C ASN A 125 16.29 -3.49 -7.91
N LEU A 126 16.30 -2.60 -8.91
CA LEU A 126 17.55 -2.10 -9.45
C LEU A 126 18.36 -1.33 -8.39
N LEU A 127 17.70 -0.47 -7.61
CA LEU A 127 18.32 0.29 -6.54
C LEU A 127 18.92 -0.64 -5.48
N SER A 128 18.20 -1.68 -5.06
CA SER A 128 18.64 -2.61 -4.00
C SER A 128 19.94 -3.35 -4.34
N GLN A 129 20.25 -3.50 -5.63
CA GLN A 129 21.50 -4.12 -6.11
C GLN A 129 22.68 -3.15 -6.17
N LYS A 130 22.46 -1.85 -5.96
CA LYS A 130 23.45 -0.79 -6.13
C LYS A 130 23.78 -0.05 -4.84
N VAL A 131 23.07 -0.33 -3.75
CA VAL A 131 23.26 0.31 -2.45
C VAL A 131 23.56 -0.69 -1.34
N ASN A 132 24.27 -0.26 -0.31
CA ASN A 132 24.66 -1.10 0.83
C ASN A 132 23.64 -1.07 1.97
N CYS A 133 22.59 -0.26 1.85
CA CYS A 133 21.54 -0.11 2.86
C CYS A 133 20.27 -0.86 2.48
N SER A 134 19.33 -0.94 3.42
CA SER A 134 18.03 -1.53 3.16
C SER A 134 17.17 -0.66 2.22
N VAL A 135 16.42 -1.30 1.32
CA VAL A 135 15.50 -0.62 0.40
C VAL A 135 14.07 -1.02 0.70
N ILE A 136 13.18 -0.02 0.84
CA ILE A 136 11.74 -0.23 1.02
C ILE A 136 11.00 0.37 -0.17
N ASN A 137 10.24 -0.47 -0.87
CA ASN A 137 9.38 -0.07 -1.98
C ASN A 137 8.13 0.67 -1.47
N ALA A 138 8.02 1.96 -1.78
CA ALA A 138 6.86 2.82 -1.49
C ALA A 138 5.91 2.96 -2.69
N GLY A 139 6.03 2.07 -3.67
CA GLY A 139 5.22 1.97 -4.88
C GLY A 139 6.04 2.15 -6.15
N ASP A 140 6.09 1.13 -6.99
CA ASP A 140 6.81 1.12 -8.25
C ASP A 140 5.90 0.80 -9.44
N GLY A 141 5.79 1.74 -10.37
CA GLY A 141 5.06 1.59 -11.62
C GLY A 141 3.67 0.97 -11.42
N ARG A 142 3.47 -0.16 -12.09
CA ARG A 142 2.26 -1.01 -11.99
C ARG A 142 2.52 -2.31 -11.21
N ARG A 143 3.72 -2.48 -10.64
CA ARG A 143 4.16 -3.74 -10.05
C ARG A 143 3.63 -3.93 -8.63
N GLU A 144 4.19 -3.20 -7.64
CA GLU A 144 3.82 -3.42 -6.24
C GLU A 144 3.83 -2.16 -5.38
N HIS A 145 3.06 -2.22 -4.29
CA HIS A 145 3.07 -1.28 -3.18
C HIS A 145 2.91 -2.04 -1.87
N PRO A 146 3.96 -2.75 -1.40
CA PRO A 146 3.84 -3.72 -0.31
C PRO A 146 3.29 -3.12 0.98
N THR A 147 3.72 -1.92 1.37
CA THR A 147 3.23 -1.28 2.59
C THR A 147 1.77 -0.83 2.51
N GLN A 148 1.21 -0.66 1.30
CA GLN A 148 -0.22 -0.43 1.13
C GLN A 148 -1.01 -1.72 1.38
N ALA A 149 -0.63 -2.83 0.77
CA ALA A 149 -1.31 -4.10 1.02
C ALA A 149 -1.24 -4.52 2.50
N LEU A 150 -0.09 -4.33 3.15
CA LEU A 150 0.06 -4.62 4.58
C LEU A 150 -0.86 -3.76 5.47
N LEU A 151 -1.02 -2.46 5.17
CA LEU A 151 -1.95 -1.63 5.93
C LEU A 151 -3.41 -1.99 5.64
N ASP A 152 -3.73 -2.38 4.41
CA ASP A 152 -5.07 -2.84 4.03
C ASP A 152 -5.42 -4.14 4.80
N ALA A 153 -4.51 -5.11 4.83
CA ALA A 153 -4.67 -6.33 5.63
C ALA A 153 -4.82 -6.04 7.13
N LEU A 154 -4.00 -5.13 7.68
CA LEU A 154 -4.10 -4.73 9.08
C LEU A 154 -5.45 -4.07 9.39
N THR A 155 -5.97 -3.24 8.48
CA THR A 155 -7.29 -2.60 8.60
C THR A 155 -8.40 -3.66 8.63
N ILE A 156 -8.36 -4.63 7.73
CA ILE A 156 -9.32 -5.74 7.70
C ILE A 156 -9.25 -6.54 9.01
N ILE A 157 -8.06 -6.93 9.44
CA ILE A 157 -7.88 -7.69 10.70
C ILE A 157 -8.37 -6.90 11.92
N ASN A 158 -8.16 -5.59 11.93
CA ASN A 158 -8.60 -4.73 13.04
C ASN A 158 -10.14 -4.66 13.13
N ARG A 159 -10.86 -4.72 12.01
CA ARG A 159 -12.32 -4.59 11.93
C ARG A 159 -13.06 -5.92 11.89
N LYS A 160 -12.50 -6.93 11.22
CA LYS A 160 -13.12 -8.26 11.02
C LYS A 160 -12.47 -9.37 11.85
N GLY A 161 -11.36 -9.09 12.54
CA GLY A 161 -10.62 -10.07 13.36
C GLY A 161 -9.63 -10.92 12.57
N LYS A 162 -9.94 -11.28 11.32
CA LYS A 162 -9.12 -12.11 10.44
C LYS A 162 -9.28 -11.70 8.97
N VAL A 163 -8.48 -12.28 8.10
CA VAL A 163 -8.61 -12.18 6.62
C VAL A 163 -9.07 -13.51 6.04
N GLU A 164 -8.63 -14.61 6.63
CA GLU A 164 -8.94 -15.98 6.20
C GLU A 164 -10.46 -16.21 6.07
N GLY A 165 -10.87 -16.74 4.91
CA GLY A 165 -12.25 -17.06 4.59
C GLY A 165 -13.13 -15.85 4.25
N LEU A 166 -12.62 -14.61 4.27
CA LEU A 166 -13.35 -13.44 3.82
C LEU A 166 -13.38 -13.38 2.28
N LYS A 167 -14.46 -12.86 1.74
CA LYS A 167 -14.62 -12.57 0.32
C LYS A 167 -14.38 -11.08 0.05
N ILE A 168 -13.42 -10.78 -0.78
CA ILE A 168 -12.93 -9.41 -1.03
C ILE A 168 -13.13 -9.06 -2.49
N ALA A 169 -13.88 -8.01 -2.79
CA ALA A 169 -13.97 -7.44 -4.12
C ALA A 169 -13.00 -6.26 -4.27
N ILE A 170 -12.08 -6.34 -5.23
CA ILE A 170 -11.20 -5.24 -5.66
C ILE A 170 -11.77 -4.69 -6.97
N CYS A 171 -12.29 -3.46 -6.93
CA CYS A 171 -13.07 -2.88 -8.03
C CYS A 171 -12.38 -1.64 -8.60
N GLY A 172 -12.29 -1.55 -9.93
CA GLY A 172 -11.80 -0.35 -10.61
C GLY A 172 -10.68 -0.62 -11.61
N ASP A 173 -9.69 0.26 -11.67
CA ASP A 173 -8.55 0.12 -12.59
C ASP A 173 -7.56 -0.95 -12.11
N ILE A 174 -7.84 -2.21 -12.44
CA ILE A 174 -6.99 -3.35 -12.06
C ILE A 174 -5.69 -3.35 -12.89
N LEU A 175 -5.79 -3.02 -14.17
CA LEU A 175 -4.69 -3.11 -15.14
C LEU A 175 -3.50 -2.22 -14.76
N HIS A 176 -3.75 -0.99 -14.29
CA HIS A 176 -2.72 -0.02 -13.97
C HIS A 176 -2.40 0.07 -12.48
N SER A 177 -3.10 -0.72 -11.63
CA SER A 177 -2.99 -0.58 -10.18
C SER A 177 -1.97 -1.52 -9.55
N ARG A 178 -0.85 -0.97 -9.09
CA ARG A 178 0.09 -1.65 -8.19
C ARG A 178 -0.55 -2.06 -6.86
N VAL A 179 -1.57 -1.31 -6.41
CA VAL A 179 -2.29 -1.62 -5.17
C VAL A 179 -3.16 -2.86 -5.33
N ALA A 180 -3.86 -2.99 -6.48
CA ALA A 180 -4.60 -4.22 -6.79
C ALA A 180 -3.68 -5.43 -6.73
N ARG A 181 -2.53 -5.36 -7.40
CA ARG A 181 -1.59 -6.47 -7.51
C ARG A 181 -1.04 -6.91 -6.15
N SER A 182 -0.52 -5.96 -5.34
CA SER A 182 -0.03 -6.28 -4.00
C SER A 182 -1.12 -6.82 -3.08
N ASN A 183 -2.36 -6.30 -3.17
CA ASN A 183 -3.48 -6.82 -2.39
C ASN A 183 -3.88 -8.23 -2.84
N ILE A 184 -3.90 -8.52 -4.14
CA ILE A 184 -4.18 -9.88 -4.65
C ILE A 184 -3.19 -10.89 -4.05
N TYR A 185 -1.89 -10.61 -4.10
CA TYR A 185 -0.88 -11.49 -3.52
C TYR A 185 -1.07 -11.68 -2.01
N LEU A 186 -1.27 -10.58 -1.29
CA LEU A 186 -1.36 -10.64 0.16
C LEU A 186 -2.65 -11.29 0.64
N MET A 187 -3.80 -10.95 0.05
CA MET A 187 -5.10 -11.49 0.48
C MET A 187 -5.20 -12.98 0.18
N ASN A 188 -4.70 -13.45 -0.98
CA ASN A 188 -4.60 -14.88 -1.28
C ASN A 188 -3.67 -15.59 -0.30
N MET A 189 -2.50 -15.02 0.02
CA MET A 189 -1.59 -15.59 1.03
C MET A 189 -2.26 -15.71 2.40
N LEU A 190 -3.13 -14.77 2.76
CA LEU A 190 -3.86 -14.76 4.02
C LEU A 190 -5.16 -15.58 4.00
N GLY A 191 -5.46 -16.28 2.89
CA GLY A 191 -6.59 -17.21 2.77
C GLY A 191 -7.93 -16.57 2.48
N ALA A 192 -7.97 -15.38 1.89
CA ALA A 192 -9.21 -14.75 1.40
C ALA A 192 -9.58 -15.27 0.01
N GLU A 193 -10.88 -15.22 -0.32
CA GLU A 193 -11.37 -15.32 -1.70
C GLU A 193 -11.37 -13.93 -2.33
N VAL A 194 -10.64 -13.75 -3.44
CA VAL A 194 -10.49 -12.44 -4.08
C VAL A 194 -11.24 -12.39 -5.41
N ASN A 195 -12.18 -11.45 -5.52
CA ASN A 195 -12.82 -11.05 -6.77
C ASN A 195 -12.15 -9.78 -7.30
N VAL A 196 -11.93 -9.70 -8.61
CA VAL A 196 -11.56 -8.45 -9.28
C VAL A 196 -12.70 -8.02 -10.21
N VAL A 197 -13.09 -6.75 -10.14
CA VAL A 197 -14.24 -6.23 -10.87
C VAL A 197 -13.87 -4.97 -11.65
N ALA A 198 -13.95 -5.04 -12.98
CA ALA A 198 -13.61 -3.90 -13.84
C ALA A 198 -14.20 -4.03 -15.24
N PRO A 199 -14.27 -2.94 -16.02
CA PRO A 199 -14.49 -3.05 -17.47
C PRO A 199 -13.44 -3.98 -18.10
N LYS A 200 -13.81 -4.70 -19.15
CA LYS A 200 -12.91 -5.63 -19.85
C LYS A 200 -11.58 -4.97 -20.27
N THR A 201 -11.62 -3.68 -20.62
CA THR A 201 -10.44 -2.89 -21.00
C THR A 201 -9.47 -2.60 -19.84
N LEU A 202 -9.94 -2.70 -18.60
CA LEU A 202 -9.16 -2.47 -17.38
C LEU A 202 -8.84 -3.75 -16.60
N LEU A 203 -9.18 -4.93 -17.15
CA LEU A 203 -8.77 -6.24 -16.64
C LEU A 203 -7.50 -6.70 -17.36
N PRO A 204 -6.42 -7.05 -16.63
CA PRO A 204 -5.27 -7.71 -17.24
C PRO A 204 -5.68 -9.05 -17.87
N HIS A 205 -5.08 -9.38 -19.00
CA HIS A 205 -5.29 -10.68 -19.63
C HIS A 205 -4.85 -11.81 -18.68
N SER A 206 -5.67 -12.85 -18.55
CA SER A 206 -5.41 -14.00 -17.69
C SER A 206 -5.14 -13.66 -16.23
N ILE A 207 -5.83 -12.64 -15.68
CA ILE A 207 -5.68 -12.21 -14.28
C ILE A 207 -6.01 -13.34 -13.29
N GLU A 208 -6.84 -14.30 -13.70
CA GLU A 208 -7.24 -15.48 -12.91
C GLU A 208 -6.03 -16.34 -12.50
N ARG A 209 -4.94 -16.28 -13.24
CA ARG A 209 -3.66 -16.96 -12.87
C ARG A 209 -3.08 -16.45 -11.56
N LEU A 210 -3.51 -15.29 -11.09
CA LEU A 210 -3.15 -14.77 -9.77
C LEU A 210 -4.04 -15.32 -8.64
N GLY A 211 -4.90 -16.32 -8.91
CA GLY A 211 -5.78 -16.92 -7.92
C GLY A 211 -7.01 -16.08 -7.58
N VAL A 212 -7.52 -15.31 -8.54
CA VAL A 212 -8.71 -14.45 -8.38
C VAL A 212 -9.82 -14.86 -9.34
N LYS A 213 -11.07 -14.46 -9.03
CA LYS A 213 -12.20 -14.53 -9.95
C LYS A 213 -12.41 -13.15 -10.59
N ALA A 214 -12.50 -13.09 -11.92
CA ALA A 214 -12.66 -11.85 -12.67
C ALA A 214 -14.13 -11.63 -13.09
N PHE A 215 -14.63 -10.41 -12.88
CA PHE A 215 -15.98 -10.01 -13.21
C PHE A 215 -16.00 -8.70 -13.99
N THR A 216 -16.87 -8.61 -14.99
CA THR A 216 -17.16 -7.38 -15.73
C THR A 216 -18.52 -6.79 -15.34
N ASP A 217 -19.12 -7.29 -14.28
CA ASP A 217 -20.40 -6.89 -13.72
C ASP A 217 -20.27 -6.70 -12.20
N MET A 218 -20.56 -5.50 -11.71
CA MET A 218 -20.48 -5.17 -10.28
C MET A 218 -21.42 -6.03 -9.44
N LYS A 219 -22.62 -6.36 -9.93
CA LYS A 219 -23.59 -7.18 -9.18
C LYS A 219 -23.05 -8.56 -8.90
N LYS A 220 -22.44 -9.20 -9.91
CA LYS A 220 -21.84 -10.53 -9.76
C LYS A 220 -20.58 -10.50 -8.93
N GLY A 221 -19.76 -9.45 -9.09
CA GLY A 221 -18.48 -9.35 -8.40
C GLY A 221 -18.60 -8.99 -6.92
N LEU A 222 -19.67 -8.26 -6.52
CA LEU A 222 -19.92 -7.86 -5.13
C LEU A 222 -20.74 -8.89 -4.34
N ASP A 223 -21.29 -9.90 -4.99
CA ASP A 223 -22.20 -10.85 -4.35
C ASP A 223 -21.57 -11.51 -3.12
N ASN A 224 -22.19 -11.31 -1.95
CA ASN A 224 -21.75 -11.81 -0.66
C ASN A 224 -20.31 -11.41 -0.27
N CYS A 225 -19.77 -10.28 -0.74
CA CYS A 225 -18.47 -9.80 -0.35
C CYS A 225 -18.49 -9.16 1.04
N ASP A 226 -17.46 -9.44 1.84
CA ASP A 226 -17.24 -8.85 3.16
C ASP A 226 -16.49 -7.53 3.08
N ILE A 227 -15.71 -7.36 2.02
CA ILE A 227 -14.88 -6.17 1.76
C ILE A 227 -15.08 -5.72 0.33
N VAL A 228 -15.31 -4.43 0.13
CA VAL A 228 -15.35 -3.77 -1.18
C VAL A 228 -14.23 -2.73 -1.22
N MET A 229 -13.15 -3.04 -1.93
CA MET A 229 -12.02 -2.14 -2.12
C MET A 229 -12.14 -1.45 -3.47
N MET A 230 -12.43 -0.15 -3.45
CA MET A 230 -12.48 0.66 -4.67
C MET A 230 -11.11 1.20 -5.02
N LEU A 231 -10.78 1.21 -6.29
CA LEU A 231 -9.53 1.74 -6.83
C LEU A 231 -9.81 2.98 -7.68
N ARG A 232 -8.92 3.97 -7.57
CA ARG A 232 -8.97 5.17 -8.39
C ARG A 232 -8.73 4.83 -9.87
N LEU A 233 -9.48 5.45 -10.77
CA LEU A 233 -9.13 5.49 -12.18
C LEU A 233 -7.83 6.27 -12.38
N GLN A 234 -6.83 5.63 -12.98
CA GLN A 234 -5.51 6.21 -13.19
C GLN A 234 -5.40 6.79 -14.60
N SER A 235 -6.24 7.80 -14.91
CA SER A 235 -6.30 8.42 -16.24
C SER A 235 -4.94 8.91 -16.73
N GLU A 236 -4.06 9.33 -15.84
CA GLU A 236 -2.69 9.73 -16.14
C GLU A 236 -1.80 8.59 -16.66
N ARG A 237 -2.22 7.34 -16.50
CA ARG A 237 -1.53 6.13 -16.98
C ARG A 237 -2.22 5.46 -18.15
N MET A 238 -3.37 6.01 -18.58
CA MET A 238 -4.15 5.50 -19.69
C MET A 238 -3.76 6.24 -20.96
N HIS A 239 -3.01 5.57 -21.84
CA HIS A 239 -2.72 6.07 -23.18
C HIS A 239 -3.70 5.39 -24.15
N GLY A 240 -4.75 6.13 -24.60
CA GLY A 240 -5.82 5.63 -25.47
C GLY A 240 -7.21 5.62 -24.84
N SER A 241 -8.20 5.11 -25.59
CA SER A 241 -9.59 5.09 -25.19
C SER A 241 -9.93 3.85 -24.38
N PHE A 242 -9.59 3.82 -23.09
CA PHE A 242 -9.91 2.69 -22.19
C PHE A 242 -11.36 2.76 -21.67
N LEU A 243 -11.92 3.96 -21.58
CA LEU A 243 -13.26 4.23 -21.06
C LEU A 243 -13.96 5.26 -21.92
N PRO A 244 -15.28 5.11 -22.19
CA PRO A 244 -16.05 6.07 -22.96
C PRO A 244 -16.17 7.43 -22.25
N SER A 245 -16.52 7.41 -20.95
CA SER A 245 -16.61 8.60 -20.09
C SER A 245 -16.56 8.25 -18.60
N ALA A 246 -16.24 9.23 -17.74
CA ALA A 246 -16.32 9.10 -16.29
C ALA A 246 -17.75 8.85 -15.79
N ARG A 247 -18.75 9.44 -16.46
CA ARG A 247 -20.17 9.25 -16.13
C ARG A 247 -20.62 7.82 -16.38
N GLU A 248 -20.29 7.26 -17.55
CA GLU A 248 -20.61 5.88 -17.89
C GLU A 248 -19.87 4.90 -16.97
N TYR A 249 -18.62 5.19 -16.66
CA TYR A 249 -17.89 4.39 -15.68
C TYR A 249 -18.57 4.39 -14.31
N TYR A 250 -19.01 5.54 -13.80
CA TYR A 250 -19.74 5.64 -12.53
C TYR A 250 -21.03 4.83 -12.55
N GLU A 251 -21.80 4.90 -13.63
CA GLU A 251 -23.04 4.17 -13.77
C GLU A 251 -22.83 2.65 -13.66
N TYR A 252 -21.84 2.12 -14.35
CA TYR A 252 -21.61 0.67 -14.38
C TYR A 252 -20.68 0.17 -13.25
N PHE A 253 -19.63 0.88 -12.92
CA PHE A 253 -18.55 0.42 -12.04
C PHE A 253 -18.30 1.30 -10.80
N GLY A 254 -18.91 2.48 -10.69
CA GLY A 254 -18.89 3.28 -9.46
C GLY A 254 -19.66 2.59 -8.34
N LEU A 255 -19.14 2.60 -7.12
CA LEU A 255 -19.82 2.07 -5.96
C LEU A 255 -20.90 3.04 -5.49
N THR A 256 -22.16 2.64 -5.64
CA THR A 256 -23.34 3.37 -5.19
C THR A 256 -24.00 2.66 -4.01
N PRO A 257 -24.89 3.33 -3.24
CA PRO A 257 -25.64 2.69 -2.15
C PRO A 257 -26.39 1.42 -2.59
N ASP A 258 -26.98 1.43 -3.79
CA ASP A 258 -27.72 0.26 -4.31
C ASP A 258 -26.81 -0.90 -4.68
N LYS A 259 -25.64 -0.63 -5.27
CA LYS A 259 -24.66 -1.67 -5.54
C LYS A 259 -24.07 -2.25 -4.25
N LEU A 260 -23.85 -1.41 -3.22
CA LEU A 260 -23.33 -1.88 -1.93
C LEU A 260 -24.31 -2.82 -1.20
N LYS A 261 -25.62 -2.74 -1.46
CA LYS A 261 -26.63 -3.65 -0.88
C LYS A 261 -26.44 -5.13 -1.31
N ILE A 262 -25.70 -5.37 -2.39
CA ILE A 262 -25.42 -6.71 -2.93
C ILE A 262 -24.34 -7.41 -2.11
N ALA A 263 -23.40 -6.64 -1.55
CA ALA A 263 -22.42 -7.14 -0.60
C ALA A 263 -23.06 -7.43 0.76
N ASN A 264 -22.33 -8.08 1.66
CA ASN A 264 -22.80 -8.35 3.01
C ASN A 264 -23.19 -7.06 3.74
N LYS A 265 -24.22 -7.15 4.62
CA LYS A 265 -24.75 -5.99 5.37
C LYS A 265 -23.66 -5.19 6.10
N ASP A 266 -22.65 -5.89 6.64
CA ASP A 266 -21.52 -5.35 7.37
C ASP A 266 -20.24 -5.26 6.52
N ALA A 267 -20.38 -5.29 5.19
CA ALA A 267 -19.26 -5.14 4.27
C ALA A 267 -18.53 -3.81 4.48
N LEU A 268 -17.20 -3.87 4.57
CA LEU A 268 -16.37 -2.69 4.72
C LEU A 268 -16.04 -2.07 3.35
N ILE A 269 -15.99 -0.76 3.33
CA ILE A 269 -15.59 0.02 2.15
C ILE A 269 -14.16 0.50 2.36
N MET A 270 -13.28 0.17 1.41
CA MET A 270 -11.87 0.54 1.42
C MET A 270 -11.50 1.33 0.17
N HIS A 271 -10.49 2.21 0.30
CA HIS A 271 -9.92 2.92 -0.83
C HIS A 271 -8.49 3.38 -0.49
N PRO A 272 -7.47 3.08 -1.32
CA PRO A 272 -6.08 3.47 -1.02
C PRO A 272 -5.82 4.98 -1.16
N GLY A 273 -6.76 5.71 -1.77
CA GLY A 273 -6.68 7.15 -2.04
C GLY A 273 -5.58 7.53 -3.06
N PRO A 274 -5.65 8.74 -3.63
CA PRO A 274 -6.77 9.68 -3.55
C PRO A 274 -8.02 9.09 -4.23
N MET A 275 -9.21 9.52 -3.82
CA MET A 275 -10.45 9.09 -4.46
C MET A 275 -11.04 10.20 -5.31
N ASN A 276 -11.65 9.83 -6.43
CA ASN A 276 -12.45 10.72 -7.27
C ASN A 276 -13.92 10.48 -6.91
N ARG A 277 -14.46 11.33 -6.03
CA ARG A 277 -15.85 11.26 -5.60
C ARG A 277 -16.79 11.44 -6.78
N GLY A 278 -17.81 10.61 -6.90
CA GLY A 278 -18.74 10.61 -8.04
C GLY A 278 -18.17 9.99 -9.33
N VAL A 279 -17.01 9.31 -9.24
CA VAL A 279 -16.42 8.53 -10.34
C VAL A 279 -16.30 7.05 -9.96
N GLU A 280 -15.43 6.70 -9.02
CA GLU A 280 -15.34 5.30 -8.56
C GLU A 280 -16.18 5.03 -7.30
N ILE A 281 -16.53 6.05 -6.52
CA ILE A 281 -17.26 5.90 -5.27
C ILE A 281 -18.21 7.09 -5.03
N ASP A 282 -19.42 6.80 -4.57
CA ASP A 282 -20.37 7.80 -4.09
C ASP A 282 -19.84 8.53 -2.86
N THR A 283 -20.07 9.85 -2.79
CA THR A 283 -19.58 10.70 -1.70
C THR A 283 -20.07 10.25 -0.33
N ASN A 284 -21.37 9.87 -0.22
CA ASN A 284 -21.94 9.46 1.05
C ASN A 284 -21.35 8.14 1.55
N LEU A 285 -21.03 7.22 0.62
CA LEU A 285 -20.37 5.95 0.97
C LEU A 285 -18.94 6.14 1.40
N ALA A 286 -18.20 7.06 0.78
CA ALA A 286 -16.82 7.36 1.17
C ALA A 286 -16.74 7.91 2.60
N ASP A 287 -17.77 8.61 3.05
CA ASP A 287 -17.86 9.24 4.37
C ASP A 287 -18.74 8.47 5.38
N ASP A 288 -19.25 7.29 5.01
CA ASP A 288 -20.04 6.43 5.90
C ASP A 288 -19.20 5.98 7.10
N ILE A 289 -19.52 6.49 8.29
CA ILE A 289 -18.77 6.23 9.53
C ILE A 289 -18.84 4.77 10.00
N ASN A 290 -19.84 4.01 9.56
CA ASN A 290 -20.06 2.62 9.98
C ASN A 290 -19.31 1.62 9.09
N ARG A 291 -19.26 1.89 7.79
CA ARG A 291 -18.75 0.95 6.77
C ARG A 291 -17.44 1.40 6.11
N SER A 292 -17.21 2.72 5.95
CA SER A 292 -15.99 3.24 5.36
C SER A 292 -14.83 3.24 6.36
N VAL A 293 -13.78 2.50 6.03
CA VAL A 293 -12.54 2.43 6.83
C VAL A 293 -11.38 3.20 6.18
N ILE A 294 -11.68 4.08 5.22
CA ILE A 294 -10.67 4.84 4.44
C ILE A 294 -9.78 5.70 5.35
N ARG A 295 -10.34 6.35 6.35
CA ARG A 295 -9.57 7.15 7.33
C ARG A 295 -8.69 6.26 8.21
N GLU A 296 -9.22 5.11 8.61
CA GLU A 296 -8.48 4.11 9.41
C GLU A 296 -7.29 3.55 8.63
N GLN A 297 -7.43 3.29 7.32
CA GLN A 297 -6.30 2.90 6.46
C GLN A 297 -5.14 3.91 6.53
N VAL A 298 -5.44 5.21 6.53
CA VAL A 298 -4.41 6.26 6.64
C VAL A 298 -3.73 6.22 8.01
N GLU A 299 -4.50 6.09 9.09
CA GLU A 299 -3.98 6.00 10.47
C GLU A 299 -3.06 4.78 10.63
N LEU A 300 -3.54 3.60 10.23
CA LEU A 300 -2.81 2.35 10.35
C LEU A 300 -1.58 2.30 9.44
N GLY A 301 -1.59 3.06 8.36
CA GLY A 301 -0.46 3.19 7.45
C GLY A 301 0.82 3.67 8.13
N VAL A 302 0.73 4.57 9.10
CA VAL A 302 1.91 5.02 9.89
C VAL A 302 2.46 3.88 10.73
N ALA A 303 1.59 3.11 11.41
CA ALA A 303 2.00 1.99 12.26
C ALA A 303 2.68 0.87 11.45
N VAL A 304 2.14 0.53 10.27
CA VAL A 304 2.75 -0.46 9.35
C VAL A 304 4.12 0.01 8.88
N ARG A 305 4.26 1.27 8.47
CA ARG A 305 5.54 1.82 8.02
C ARG A 305 6.57 1.87 9.14
N MET A 306 6.16 2.17 10.38
CA MET A 306 7.03 2.04 11.55
C MET A 306 7.52 0.59 11.74
N ALA A 307 6.63 -0.40 11.57
CA ALA A 307 7.01 -1.80 11.65
C ALA A 307 8.01 -2.18 10.55
N CYS A 308 7.74 -1.80 9.30
CA CYS A 308 8.64 -2.06 8.18
C CYS A 308 10.01 -1.41 8.39
N LEU A 309 10.07 -0.12 8.76
CA LEU A 309 11.32 0.57 9.02
C LEU A 309 12.13 -0.11 10.13
N LYS A 310 11.49 -0.49 11.24
CA LYS A 310 12.15 -1.18 12.34
C LYS A 310 12.71 -2.54 11.94
N ILE A 311 11.93 -3.32 11.16
CA ILE A 311 12.29 -4.70 10.81
C ILE A 311 13.40 -4.74 9.77
N PHE A 312 13.30 -3.90 8.74
CA PHE A 312 14.24 -3.87 7.62
C PHE A 312 15.45 -2.96 7.83
N CYS A 313 15.49 -2.11 8.88
CA CYS A 313 16.71 -1.41 9.23
C CYS A 313 17.74 -2.39 9.79
N LYS A 314 18.82 -2.63 9.04
CA LYS A 314 19.90 -3.52 9.48
C LYS A 314 20.48 -3.02 10.81
N LYS A 315 20.62 -3.94 11.76
CA LYS A 315 21.51 -3.71 12.92
C LYS A 315 22.93 -3.97 12.43
N ASN A 316 23.74 -2.94 12.37
CA ASN A 316 25.19 -3.10 12.29
C ASN A 316 25.68 -3.68 13.60
#